data_6909067cefeed5cbb4c3e3d274317a20
#
_entry.id   6909067cefeed5cbb4c3e3d274317a20
#
_cell.length_a   1.000
_cell.length_b   1.000
_cell.length_c   1.000
_cell.angle_alpha   90.00
_cell.angle_beta   90.00
_cell.angle_gamma   90.00
#
_symmetry.space_group_name_H-M   'P 1'
#
loop_
_entity.id
_entity.type
_entity.pdbx_description
1 polymer ?
#
loop_
_entity_poly.entity_id
_entity_poly.type
_entity_poly.pdbx_seq_one_letter_code
_entity_poly.pdbx_strand_id
1 'polypeptide(L)'
;MRVPVALLTAGAVAFGFTYSDHAPLIPLVAAEYALDDLRAGLLSTALFSTYIVATLLTTGLADRVGPKRVVWIGLALSAAGTGLFALAPSYPWALVAKGVQGFGSAFGFVPAARYVAGLYGPRRNHFALGVYGAGYPAGTALALIVMPSLASLLGGWRGAFAMEAIFIAACALAWTAAPAVPPVARTGTIRDALRCANCWLASLQHAAGFGLAIAAGTWITVYLLREFSLPLALAGLLGSSLLLLAVVARGLGGLLLARERMPSRAVMRAADVAVVAGVALLALPGRPLAVALGGALLVGLGVGLPYSAVFNTAAASLRGAPGAAQGLAAVGGTAGVMIGAPAMGYAVQTLGFWAAWSLVGALAAVALAATFVMRSEEELA
;
A
#
# COMPACT_ATOMS: atom_id res chain seq x y z
N MET A 1 23.75 -5.16 14.58
CA MET A 1 22.60 -4.26 14.37
C MET A 1 22.38 -3.86 12.91
N ARG A 2 23.39 -3.61 12.07
CA ARG A 2 23.22 -3.10 10.70
C ARG A 2 22.63 -4.11 9.70
N VAL A 3 23.07 -5.37 9.72
CA VAL A 3 22.62 -6.40 8.77
C VAL A 3 21.11 -6.73 8.89
N PRO A 4 20.54 -6.95 10.09
CA PRO A 4 19.10 -7.23 10.22
C PRO A 4 18.23 -6.08 9.72
N VAL A 5 18.62 -4.82 9.94
CA VAL A 5 17.86 -3.64 9.45
C VAL A 5 17.90 -3.58 7.92
N ALA A 6 19.05 -3.83 7.29
CA ALA A 6 19.16 -3.84 5.84
C ALA A 6 18.29 -4.93 5.20
N LEU A 7 18.28 -6.14 5.77
CA LEU A 7 17.42 -7.24 5.31
C LEU A 7 15.93 -6.92 5.48
N LEU A 8 15.56 -6.31 6.61
CA LEU A 8 14.19 -5.84 6.86
C LEU A 8 13.77 -4.81 5.82
N THR A 9 14.64 -3.82 5.54
CA THR A 9 14.36 -2.77 4.56
C THR A 9 14.22 -3.36 3.16
N ALA A 10 15.14 -4.23 2.74
CA ALA A 10 15.08 -4.89 1.44
C ALA A 10 13.80 -5.73 1.28
N GLY A 11 13.42 -6.51 2.31
CA GLY A 11 12.17 -7.27 2.32
C GLY A 11 10.93 -6.37 2.24
N ALA A 12 10.91 -5.26 2.98
CA ALA A 12 9.80 -4.30 2.95
C ALA A 12 9.68 -3.62 1.57
N VAL A 13 10.81 -3.24 0.97
CA VAL A 13 10.86 -2.68 -0.40
C VAL A 13 10.36 -3.71 -1.41
N ALA A 14 10.81 -4.97 -1.32
CA ALA A 14 10.37 -6.04 -2.20
C ALA A 14 8.85 -6.27 -2.12
N PHE A 15 8.28 -6.36 -0.92
CA PHE A 15 6.83 -6.47 -0.75
C PHE A 15 6.08 -5.21 -1.23
N GLY A 16 6.58 -4.02 -0.91
CA GLY A 16 5.98 -2.76 -1.36
C GLY A 16 6.01 -2.59 -2.88
N PHE A 17 7.05 -3.09 -3.54
CA PHE A 17 7.19 -3.06 -4.99
C PHE A 17 6.04 -3.80 -5.68
N THR A 18 5.67 -4.97 -5.16
CA THR A 18 4.57 -5.80 -5.71
C THR A 18 3.19 -5.12 -5.68
N TYR A 19 3.00 -4.09 -4.84
CA TYR A 19 1.69 -3.44 -4.71
C TYR A 19 1.28 -2.61 -5.92
N SER A 20 2.25 -2.07 -6.67
CA SER A 20 2.00 -1.22 -7.83
C SER A 20 2.93 -1.52 -9.03
N ASP A 21 3.58 -2.67 -9.06
CA ASP A 21 4.49 -3.11 -10.12
C ASP A 21 3.84 -3.10 -11.52
N HIS A 22 2.57 -3.50 -11.61
CA HIS A 22 1.79 -3.51 -12.86
C HIS A 22 1.27 -2.12 -13.24
N ALA A 23 1.11 -1.22 -12.28
CA ALA A 23 0.47 0.08 -12.48
C ALA A 23 1.09 0.90 -13.65
N PRO A 24 2.41 1.13 -13.70
CA PRO A 24 3.01 1.89 -14.78
C PRO A 24 3.04 1.13 -16.11
N LEU A 25 2.84 -0.19 -16.09
CA LEU A 25 2.84 -1.05 -17.28
C LEU A 25 1.45 -1.44 -17.77
N ILE A 26 0.38 -0.92 -17.14
CA ILE A 26 -1.02 -1.13 -17.58
C ILE A 26 -1.18 -0.93 -19.09
N PRO A 27 -0.64 0.13 -19.73
CA PRO A 27 -0.81 0.30 -21.17
C PRO A 27 -0.24 -0.86 -22.00
N LEU A 28 0.90 -1.44 -21.59
CA LEU A 28 1.54 -2.56 -22.29
C LEU A 28 0.80 -3.87 -22.06
N VAL A 29 0.40 -4.14 -20.81
CA VAL A 29 -0.36 -5.35 -20.44
C VAL A 29 -1.75 -5.33 -21.07
N ALA A 30 -2.42 -4.17 -21.04
CA ALA A 30 -3.74 -3.98 -21.64
C ALA A 30 -3.71 -4.15 -23.16
N ALA A 31 -2.69 -3.65 -23.83
CA ALA A 31 -2.52 -3.83 -25.27
C ALA A 31 -2.36 -5.30 -25.66
N GLU A 32 -1.58 -6.09 -24.89
CA GLU A 32 -1.34 -7.50 -25.18
C GLU A 32 -2.58 -8.39 -24.96
N TYR A 33 -3.32 -8.14 -23.86
CA TYR A 33 -4.49 -8.95 -23.52
C TYR A 33 -5.83 -8.34 -23.97
N ALA A 34 -5.82 -7.25 -24.73
CA ALA A 34 -7.01 -6.50 -25.16
C ALA A 34 -7.94 -6.14 -23.98
N LEU A 35 -7.35 -5.57 -22.90
CA LEU A 35 -8.08 -5.20 -21.70
C LEU A 35 -8.66 -3.79 -21.80
N ASP A 36 -9.87 -3.64 -21.30
CA ASP A 36 -10.42 -2.34 -20.91
C ASP A 36 -9.86 -1.88 -19.54
N ASP A 37 -10.13 -0.62 -19.17
CA ASP A 37 -9.59 -0.05 -17.94
C ASP A 37 -10.15 -0.72 -16.67
N LEU A 38 -11.39 -1.19 -16.71
CA LEU A 38 -11.97 -1.99 -15.60
C LEU A 38 -11.15 -3.27 -15.38
N ARG A 39 -10.91 -4.04 -16.45
CA ARG A 39 -10.13 -5.28 -16.37
C ARG A 39 -8.69 -5.02 -15.96
N ALA A 40 -8.08 -3.93 -16.42
CA ALA A 40 -6.76 -3.53 -15.96
C ALA A 40 -6.71 -3.27 -14.44
N GLY A 41 -7.74 -2.60 -13.89
CA GLY A 41 -7.88 -2.40 -12.45
C GLY A 41 -8.07 -3.68 -11.64
N LEU A 42 -8.65 -4.75 -12.24
CA LEU A 42 -8.82 -6.05 -11.58
C LEU A 42 -7.50 -6.78 -11.30
N LEU A 43 -6.38 -6.39 -11.90
CA LEU A 43 -5.06 -6.89 -11.51
C LEU A 43 -4.74 -6.54 -10.06
N SER A 44 -5.04 -5.32 -9.63
CA SER A 44 -4.93 -4.92 -8.22
C SER A 44 -5.92 -5.68 -7.34
N THR A 45 -7.16 -5.88 -7.80
CA THR A 45 -8.16 -6.67 -7.07
C THR A 45 -7.69 -8.11 -6.84
N ALA A 46 -7.15 -8.77 -7.87
CA ALA A 46 -6.63 -10.14 -7.76
C ALA A 46 -5.52 -10.24 -6.70
N LEU A 47 -4.60 -9.26 -6.66
CA LEU A 47 -3.53 -9.20 -5.67
C LEU A 47 -4.11 -8.98 -4.27
N PHE A 48 -4.93 -7.95 -4.08
CA PHE A 48 -5.34 -7.54 -2.75
C PHE A 48 -6.47 -8.39 -2.16
N SER A 49 -7.27 -9.09 -2.97
CA SER A 49 -8.25 -10.06 -2.46
C SER A 49 -7.58 -11.24 -1.75
N THR A 50 -6.54 -11.81 -2.36
CA THR A 50 -5.77 -12.88 -1.74
C THR A 50 -4.90 -12.39 -0.59
N TYR A 51 -4.43 -11.13 -0.67
CA TYR A 51 -3.72 -10.46 0.43
C TYR A 51 -4.57 -10.40 1.70
N ILE A 52 -5.86 -10.01 1.61
CA ILE A 52 -6.77 -9.97 2.78
C ILE A 52 -6.88 -11.36 3.40
N VAL A 53 -7.16 -12.39 2.60
CA VAL A 53 -7.29 -13.77 3.08
C VAL A 53 -6.01 -14.23 3.77
N ALA A 54 -4.87 -14.02 3.11
CA ALA A 54 -3.57 -14.41 3.65
C ALA A 54 -3.22 -13.65 4.93
N THR A 55 -3.55 -12.38 5.07
CA THR A 55 -3.33 -11.60 6.29
C THR A 55 -4.02 -12.24 7.50
N LEU A 56 -5.22 -12.78 7.33
CA LEU A 56 -5.93 -13.49 8.41
C LEU A 56 -5.22 -14.80 8.80
N LEU A 57 -4.63 -15.49 7.84
CA LEU A 57 -3.91 -16.77 8.08
C LEU A 57 -2.53 -16.54 8.68
N THR A 58 -1.81 -15.49 8.30
CA THR A 58 -0.41 -15.25 8.68
C THR A 58 -0.23 -15.03 10.19
N THR A 59 -1.24 -14.48 10.86
CA THR A 59 -1.18 -14.25 12.31
C THR A 59 -1.00 -15.56 13.08
N GLY A 60 -1.77 -16.60 12.75
CA GLY A 60 -1.65 -17.92 13.40
C GLY A 60 -0.43 -18.71 12.94
N LEU A 61 0.00 -18.53 11.69
CA LEU A 61 1.16 -19.21 11.17
C LEU A 61 2.47 -18.70 11.81
N ALA A 62 2.61 -17.37 11.99
CA ALA A 62 3.76 -16.78 12.64
C ALA A 62 3.95 -17.26 14.09
N ASP A 63 2.84 -17.58 14.79
CA ASP A 63 2.87 -18.11 16.15
C ASP A 63 3.37 -19.58 16.19
N ARG A 64 3.17 -20.34 15.11
CA ARG A 64 3.55 -21.77 15.04
C ARG A 64 4.94 -22.00 14.49
N VAL A 65 5.27 -21.37 13.37
CA VAL A 65 6.53 -21.64 12.64
C VAL A 65 7.59 -20.55 12.82
N GLY A 66 7.26 -19.49 13.53
CA GLY A 66 8.12 -18.32 13.78
C GLY A 66 8.08 -17.28 12.67
N PRO A 67 8.23 -15.99 13.04
CA PRO A 67 8.03 -14.88 12.10
C PRO A 67 9.07 -14.83 10.97
N LYS A 68 10.33 -15.27 11.22
CA LYS A 68 11.37 -15.35 10.18
C LYS A 68 10.96 -16.24 9.01
N ARG A 69 10.45 -17.45 9.31
CA ARG A 69 10.04 -18.41 8.28
C ARG A 69 8.84 -17.89 7.49
N VAL A 70 7.91 -17.26 8.16
CA VAL A 70 6.70 -16.69 7.50
C VAL A 70 7.08 -15.60 6.53
N VAL A 71 7.95 -14.67 6.88
CA VAL A 71 8.45 -13.63 5.97
C VAL A 71 9.18 -14.26 4.76
N TRP A 72 10.01 -15.28 5.00
CA TRP A 72 10.69 -15.99 3.92
C TRP A 72 9.72 -16.64 2.93
N ILE A 73 8.71 -17.36 3.44
CA ILE A 73 7.65 -17.97 2.62
C ILE A 73 6.93 -16.86 1.80
N GLY A 74 6.67 -15.71 2.42
CA GLY A 74 6.05 -14.57 1.74
C GLY A 74 6.88 -14.07 0.57
N LEU A 75 8.18 -13.85 0.77
CA LEU A 75 9.09 -13.42 -0.30
C LEU A 75 9.17 -14.48 -1.42
N ALA A 76 9.26 -15.76 -1.07
CA ALA A 76 9.32 -16.84 -2.05
C ALA A 76 8.03 -16.94 -2.89
N LEU A 77 6.86 -16.85 -2.25
CA LEU A 77 5.56 -16.84 -2.94
C LEU A 77 5.38 -15.57 -3.80
N SER A 78 5.81 -14.40 -3.30
CA SER A 78 5.77 -13.17 -4.09
C SER A 78 6.65 -13.28 -5.34
N ALA A 79 7.89 -13.80 -5.20
CA ALA A 79 8.77 -14.04 -6.34
C ALA A 79 8.16 -15.03 -7.35
N ALA A 80 7.58 -16.13 -6.86
CA ALA A 80 6.90 -17.11 -7.71
C ALA A 80 5.70 -16.50 -8.43
N GLY A 81 4.83 -15.75 -7.74
CA GLY A 81 3.69 -15.05 -8.34
C GLY A 81 4.11 -14.04 -9.39
N THR A 82 5.16 -13.25 -9.12
CA THR A 82 5.74 -12.29 -10.07
C THR A 82 6.30 -13.01 -11.32
N GLY A 83 7.03 -14.11 -11.14
CA GLY A 83 7.53 -14.93 -12.24
C GLY A 83 6.40 -15.58 -13.07
N LEU A 84 5.37 -16.08 -12.40
CA LEU A 84 4.18 -16.61 -13.09
C LEU A 84 3.45 -15.51 -13.89
N PHE A 85 3.42 -14.28 -13.38
CA PHE A 85 2.85 -13.15 -14.12
C PHE A 85 3.65 -12.84 -15.38
N ALA A 86 4.98 -12.83 -15.30
CA ALA A 86 5.85 -12.65 -16.47
C ALA A 86 5.62 -13.72 -17.55
N LEU A 87 5.25 -14.95 -17.15
CA LEU A 87 5.01 -16.08 -18.03
C LEU A 87 3.54 -16.29 -18.40
N ALA A 88 2.62 -15.46 -17.89
CA ALA A 88 1.19 -15.68 -18.06
C ALA A 88 0.80 -15.68 -19.57
N PRO A 89 0.18 -16.76 -20.08
CA PRO A 89 -0.19 -16.85 -21.50
C PRO A 89 -1.50 -16.12 -21.81
N SER A 90 -2.29 -15.77 -20.79
CA SER A 90 -3.58 -15.12 -20.94
C SER A 90 -3.94 -14.32 -19.69
N TYR A 91 -4.92 -13.41 -19.83
CA TYR A 91 -5.39 -12.58 -18.73
C TYR A 91 -5.89 -13.37 -17.49
N PRO A 92 -6.68 -14.46 -17.59
CA PRO A 92 -7.04 -15.27 -16.42
C PRO A 92 -5.82 -15.82 -15.68
N TRP A 93 -4.78 -16.26 -16.38
CA TRP A 93 -3.53 -16.70 -15.77
C TRP A 93 -2.78 -15.54 -15.10
N ALA A 94 -2.83 -14.35 -15.71
CA ALA A 94 -2.28 -13.14 -15.11
C ALA A 94 -2.97 -12.80 -13.78
N LEU A 95 -4.30 -12.94 -13.68
CA LEU A 95 -5.05 -12.77 -12.43
C LEU A 95 -4.65 -13.80 -11.36
N VAL A 96 -4.51 -15.07 -11.74
CA VAL A 96 -4.05 -16.12 -10.82
C VAL A 96 -2.64 -15.81 -10.30
N ALA A 97 -1.74 -15.42 -11.20
CA ALA A 97 -0.37 -15.06 -10.84
C ALA A 97 -0.32 -13.85 -9.86
N LYS A 98 -1.13 -12.81 -10.11
CA LYS A 98 -1.31 -11.68 -9.18
C LYS A 98 -1.91 -12.13 -7.85
N GLY A 99 -2.82 -13.10 -7.86
CA GLY A 99 -3.34 -13.71 -6.65
C GLY A 99 -2.26 -14.41 -5.83
N VAL A 100 -1.39 -15.20 -6.47
CA VAL A 100 -0.25 -15.86 -5.79
C VAL A 100 0.72 -14.81 -5.22
N GLN A 101 1.04 -13.76 -6.00
CA GLN A 101 1.89 -12.66 -5.58
C GLN A 101 1.30 -11.95 -4.36
N GLY A 102 0.00 -11.62 -4.37
CA GLY A 102 -0.69 -10.94 -3.28
C GLY A 102 -0.77 -11.80 -2.02
N PHE A 103 -1.03 -13.10 -2.17
CA PHE A 103 -1.01 -14.05 -1.06
C PHE A 103 0.37 -14.05 -0.38
N GLY A 104 1.46 -14.11 -1.14
CA GLY A 104 2.82 -14.02 -0.62
C GLY A 104 3.11 -12.69 0.05
N SER A 105 2.71 -11.57 -0.56
CA SER A 105 3.00 -10.22 -0.07
C SER A 105 2.35 -9.93 1.29
N ALA A 106 1.23 -10.57 1.60
CA ALA A 106 0.57 -10.46 2.90
C ALA A 106 1.40 -11.03 4.06
N PHE A 107 2.34 -11.91 3.76
CA PHE A 107 3.22 -12.52 4.76
C PHE A 107 4.35 -11.56 5.22
N GLY A 108 4.43 -10.40 4.61
CA GLY A 108 5.39 -9.36 4.96
C GLY A 108 5.02 -8.62 6.24
N PHE A 109 3.91 -7.88 6.24
CA PHE A 109 3.68 -6.80 7.21
C PHE A 109 3.59 -7.25 8.67
N VAL A 110 2.60 -8.06 9.02
CA VAL A 110 2.35 -8.49 10.41
C VAL A 110 3.47 -9.40 10.95
N PRO A 111 3.92 -10.44 10.21
CA PRO A 111 5.01 -11.30 10.69
C PRO A 111 6.33 -10.56 10.86
N ALA A 112 6.67 -9.61 9.98
CA ALA A 112 7.90 -8.86 10.14
C ALA A 112 7.83 -7.84 11.30
N ALA A 113 6.67 -7.26 11.58
CA ALA A 113 6.50 -6.45 12.79
C ALA A 113 6.78 -7.27 14.06
N ARG A 114 6.30 -8.53 14.09
CA ARG A 114 6.61 -9.48 15.18
C ARG A 114 8.09 -9.86 15.21
N TYR A 115 8.69 -10.07 14.04
CA TYR A 115 10.13 -10.33 13.94
C TYR A 115 10.94 -9.19 14.55
N VAL A 116 10.60 -7.94 14.20
CA VAL A 116 11.25 -6.74 14.76
C VAL A 116 11.06 -6.66 16.27
N ALA A 117 9.85 -6.86 16.76
CA ALA A 117 9.57 -6.82 18.19
C ALA A 117 10.38 -7.89 18.98
N GLY A 118 10.48 -9.09 18.42
CA GLY A 118 11.27 -10.18 19.04
C GLY A 118 12.77 -9.96 18.98
N LEU A 119 13.27 -9.28 17.93
CA LEU A 119 14.70 -9.04 17.73
C LEU A 119 15.24 -7.88 18.57
N TYR A 120 14.48 -6.80 18.70
CA TYR A 120 14.95 -5.54 19.32
C TYR A 120 14.34 -5.27 20.68
N GLY A 121 13.30 -5.98 21.08
CA GLY A 121 12.55 -5.75 22.32
C GLY A 121 11.78 -4.42 22.34
N PRO A 122 11.00 -4.13 23.39
CA PRO A 122 10.02 -3.03 23.39
C PRO A 122 10.63 -1.63 23.29
N ARG A 123 11.85 -1.41 23.77
CA ARG A 123 12.47 -0.07 23.78
C ARG A 123 13.18 0.33 22.48
N ARG A 124 13.53 -0.63 21.60
CA ARG A 124 14.31 -0.38 20.37
C ARG A 124 13.56 -0.74 19.09
N ASN A 125 12.36 -1.26 19.20
CA ASN A 125 11.58 -1.69 18.03
C ASN A 125 11.00 -0.54 17.21
N HIS A 126 10.73 0.63 17.81
CA HIS A 126 10.07 1.75 17.13
C HIS A 126 10.85 2.23 15.90
N PHE A 127 12.16 2.42 16.01
CA PHE A 127 12.99 2.81 14.87
C PHE A 127 13.01 1.75 13.77
N ALA A 128 13.21 0.49 14.12
CA ALA A 128 13.26 -0.61 13.17
C ALA A 128 11.90 -0.84 12.49
N LEU A 129 10.78 -0.69 13.22
CA LEU A 129 9.42 -0.71 12.68
C LEU A 129 9.15 0.48 11.76
N GLY A 130 9.64 1.66 12.10
CA GLY A 130 9.53 2.86 11.26
C GLY A 130 10.25 2.68 9.93
N VAL A 131 11.50 2.21 9.97
CA VAL A 131 12.29 1.93 8.75
C VAL A 131 11.63 0.84 7.91
N TYR A 132 11.18 -0.25 8.55
CA TYR A 132 10.46 -1.31 7.87
C TYR A 132 9.17 -0.80 7.23
N GLY A 133 8.35 -0.06 7.98
CA GLY A 133 7.09 0.51 7.49
C GLY A 133 7.28 1.50 6.33
N ALA A 134 8.38 2.25 6.31
CA ALA A 134 8.72 3.17 5.22
C ALA A 134 9.16 2.42 3.94
N GLY A 135 9.68 1.19 4.08
CA GLY A 135 10.09 0.37 2.94
C GLY A 135 8.94 0.04 1.98
N TYR A 136 7.71 -0.14 2.48
CA TYR A 136 6.55 -0.44 1.64
C TYR A 136 6.21 0.68 0.64
N PRO A 137 5.89 1.90 1.08
CA PRO A 137 5.59 2.97 0.12
C PRO A 137 6.82 3.35 -0.72
N ALA A 138 8.04 3.18 -0.21
CA ALA A 138 9.26 3.36 -1.00
C ALA A 138 9.34 2.32 -2.13
N GLY A 139 9.07 1.05 -1.85
CA GLY A 139 8.99 -0.01 -2.86
C GLY A 139 7.92 0.27 -3.90
N THR A 140 6.74 0.69 -3.48
CA THR A 140 5.63 1.06 -4.37
C THR A 140 5.99 2.22 -5.29
N ALA A 141 6.65 3.26 -4.77
CA ALA A 141 7.12 4.39 -5.56
C ALA A 141 8.23 3.97 -6.55
N LEU A 142 9.18 3.12 -6.10
CA LEU A 142 10.23 2.58 -6.95
C LEU A 142 9.66 1.77 -8.11
N ALA A 143 8.57 1.03 -7.90
CA ALA A 143 7.91 0.29 -8.99
C ALA A 143 7.47 1.23 -10.11
N LEU A 144 6.85 2.38 -9.79
CA LEU A 144 6.44 3.37 -10.80
C LEU A 144 7.63 3.95 -11.59
N ILE A 145 8.80 4.08 -10.94
CA ILE A 145 10.01 4.64 -11.56
C ILE A 145 10.72 3.59 -12.41
N VAL A 146 10.90 2.39 -11.85
CA VAL A 146 11.85 1.40 -12.39
C VAL A 146 11.19 0.53 -13.46
N MET A 147 9.93 0.13 -13.29
CA MET A 147 9.28 -0.81 -14.18
C MET A 147 9.16 -0.32 -15.64
N PRO A 148 8.84 0.97 -15.94
CA PRO A 148 8.86 1.46 -17.32
C PRO A 148 10.23 1.35 -17.99
N SER A 149 11.29 1.69 -17.25
CA SER A 149 12.67 1.61 -17.76
C SER A 149 13.10 0.15 -17.98
N LEU A 150 12.77 -0.75 -17.07
CA LEU A 150 13.02 -2.18 -17.24
C LEU A 150 12.28 -2.74 -18.47
N ALA A 151 11.01 -2.36 -18.65
CA ALA A 151 10.24 -2.79 -19.81
C ALA A 151 10.88 -2.34 -21.13
N SER A 152 11.38 -1.11 -21.18
CA SER A 152 12.10 -0.59 -22.34
C SER A 152 13.40 -1.34 -22.61
N LEU A 153 14.19 -1.64 -21.56
CA LEU A 153 15.48 -2.29 -21.67
C LEU A 153 15.41 -3.79 -21.96
N LEU A 154 14.36 -4.46 -21.48
CA LEU A 154 14.23 -5.92 -21.50
C LEU A 154 13.17 -6.44 -22.50
N GLY A 155 12.82 -5.60 -23.49
CA GLY A 155 11.94 -6.01 -24.58
C GLY A 155 10.46 -6.16 -24.22
N GLY A 156 9.98 -5.45 -23.18
CA GLY A 156 8.57 -5.41 -22.82
C GLY A 156 8.29 -5.70 -21.33
N TRP A 157 7.02 -5.64 -20.98
CA TRP A 157 6.58 -5.81 -19.59
C TRP A 157 6.94 -7.17 -18.98
N ARG A 158 7.00 -8.24 -19.79
CA ARG A 158 7.38 -9.59 -19.33
C ARG A 158 8.81 -9.63 -18.83
N GLY A 159 9.75 -8.99 -19.55
CA GLY A 159 11.13 -8.86 -19.12
C GLY A 159 11.28 -8.09 -17.81
N ALA A 160 10.50 -7.01 -17.64
CA ALA A 160 10.48 -6.24 -16.41
C ALA A 160 10.02 -7.09 -15.21
N PHE A 161 8.93 -7.85 -15.35
CA PHE A 161 8.45 -8.74 -14.29
C PHE A 161 9.38 -9.94 -14.02
N ALA A 162 10.07 -10.46 -15.03
CA ALA A 162 11.09 -11.49 -14.84
C ALA A 162 12.26 -10.95 -13.98
N MET A 163 12.71 -9.72 -14.24
CA MET A 163 13.75 -9.08 -13.43
C MET A 163 13.29 -8.78 -12.01
N GLU A 164 12.05 -8.34 -11.83
CA GLU A 164 11.44 -8.15 -10.51
C GLU A 164 11.38 -9.47 -9.73
N ALA A 165 10.96 -10.56 -10.36
CA ALA A 165 10.93 -11.89 -9.74
C ALA A 165 12.32 -12.31 -9.24
N ILE A 166 13.38 -12.07 -10.03
CA ILE A 166 14.75 -12.30 -9.64
C ILE A 166 15.15 -11.43 -8.43
N PHE A 167 14.77 -10.16 -8.44
CA PHE A 167 15.04 -9.25 -7.31
C PHE A 167 14.37 -9.73 -6.02
N ILE A 168 13.07 -10.12 -6.07
CA ILE A 168 12.35 -10.62 -4.88
C ILE A 168 12.96 -11.97 -4.43
N ALA A 169 13.31 -12.85 -5.36
CA ALA A 169 13.98 -14.12 -5.04
C ALA A 169 15.35 -13.89 -4.37
N ALA A 170 16.13 -12.91 -4.84
CA ALA A 170 17.39 -12.53 -4.20
C ALA A 170 17.15 -11.99 -2.77
N CYS A 171 16.09 -11.20 -2.54
CA CYS A 171 15.69 -10.78 -1.20
C CYS A 171 15.29 -11.98 -0.32
N ALA A 172 14.56 -12.97 -0.86
CA ALA A 172 14.22 -14.20 -0.14
C ALA A 172 15.47 -14.99 0.25
N LEU A 173 16.44 -15.12 -0.66
CA LEU A 173 17.71 -15.77 -0.39
C LEU A 173 18.52 -15.02 0.67
N ALA A 174 18.66 -13.71 0.54
CA ALA A 174 19.33 -12.87 1.54
C ALA A 174 18.67 -12.95 2.92
N TRP A 175 17.32 -13.08 2.97
CA TRP A 175 16.58 -13.22 4.21
C TRP A 175 16.93 -14.50 5.00
N THR A 176 17.44 -15.53 4.36
CA THR A 176 17.91 -16.76 5.05
C THR A 176 18.99 -16.45 6.08
N ALA A 177 19.84 -15.43 5.84
CA ALA A 177 20.86 -14.96 6.75
C ALA A 177 20.34 -14.17 7.96
N ALA A 178 19.04 -13.82 8.00
CA ALA A 178 18.43 -13.14 9.14
C ALA A 178 18.49 -14.03 10.40
N PRO A 179 18.74 -13.48 11.60
CA PRO A 179 18.75 -14.27 12.83
C PRO A 179 17.36 -14.87 13.13
N ALA A 180 17.34 -16.02 13.79
CA ALA A 180 16.09 -16.61 14.26
C ALA A 180 15.53 -15.81 15.45
N VAL A 181 14.20 -15.67 15.48
CA VAL A 181 13.48 -15.01 16.57
C VAL A 181 12.37 -15.94 17.04
N PRO A 182 12.22 -16.14 18.36
CA PRO A 182 11.16 -17.00 18.91
C PRO A 182 9.77 -16.40 18.59
N PRO A 183 8.72 -17.24 18.55
CA PRO A 183 7.35 -16.78 18.44
C PRO A 183 6.96 -15.86 19.61
N VAL A 184 6.19 -14.82 19.32
CA VAL A 184 5.68 -13.88 20.34
C VAL A 184 4.19 -14.13 20.52
N ALA A 185 3.75 -14.31 21.77
CA ALA A 185 2.37 -14.58 22.10
C ALA A 185 1.41 -13.45 21.63
N ARG A 186 0.23 -13.86 21.20
CA ARG A 186 -0.83 -12.97 20.72
C ARG A 186 -1.74 -12.53 21.86
N THR A 187 -2.19 -11.26 21.84
CA THR A 187 -3.24 -10.74 22.72
C THR A 187 -4.48 -10.38 21.89
N GLY A 188 -5.66 -10.90 22.27
CA GLY A 188 -6.95 -10.57 21.68
C GLY A 188 -7.26 -11.21 20.33
N THR A 189 -8.50 -11.05 19.87
CA THR A 189 -9.02 -11.65 18.64
C THR A 189 -9.59 -10.60 17.70
N ILE A 190 -9.67 -10.90 16.39
CA ILE A 190 -10.31 -10.03 15.39
C ILE A 190 -11.81 -9.82 15.72
N ARG A 191 -12.46 -10.80 16.36
CA ARG A 191 -13.87 -10.70 16.75
C ARG A 191 -14.13 -9.53 17.70
N ASP A 192 -13.17 -9.23 18.58
CA ASP A 192 -13.28 -8.10 19.50
C ASP A 192 -13.22 -6.78 18.75
N ALA A 193 -12.35 -6.66 17.74
CA ALA A 193 -12.23 -5.48 16.89
C ALA A 193 -13.49 -5.26 16.02
N LEU A 194 -14.12 -6.32 15.51
CA LEU A 194 -15.34 -6.24 14.69
C LEU A 194 -16.53 -5.64 15.47
N ARG A 195 -16.53 -5.70 16.80
CA ARG A 195 -17.58 -5.12 17.67
C ARG A 195 -17.30 -3.68 18.08
N CYS A 196 -16.15 -3.15 17.75
CA CYS A 196 -15.70 -1.81 18.12
C CYS A 196 -16.02 -0.82 16.98
N ALA A 197 -17.02 0.04 17.17
CA ALA A 197 -17.41 1.04 16.16
C ALA A 197 -16.25 1.97 15.78
N ASN A 198 -15.45 2.43 16.75
CA ASN A 198 -14.31 3.31 16.49
C ASN A 198 -13.20 2.60 15.68
N CYS A 199 -13.06 1.27 15.81
CA CYS A 199 -12.14 0.48 14.99
C CYS A 199 -12.58 0.44 13.52
N TRP A 200 -13.88 0.45 13.21
CA TRP A 200 -14.40 0.57 11.85
C TRP A 200 -14.16 1.96 11.26
N LEU A 201 -14.29 3.02 12.08
CA LEU A 201 -13.95 4.37 11.65
C LEU A 201 -12.46 4.51 11.33
N ALA A 202 -11.58 3.90 12.14
CA ALA A 202 -10.16 3.82 11.84
C ALA A 202 -9.88 2.99 10.58
N SER A 203 -10.65 1.93 10.33
CA SER A 203 -10.58 1.13 9.11
C SER A 203 -10.95 1.95 7.87
N LEU A 204 -12.00 2.77 7.96
CA LEU A 204 -12.39 3.71 6.90
C LEU A 204 -11.31 4.77 6.66
N GLN A 205 -10.72 5.34 7.71
CA GLN A 205 -9.59 6.28 7.58
C GLN A 205 -8.38 5.63 6.89
N HIS A 206 -8.10 4.36 7.18
CA HIS A 206 -7.00 3.66 6.49
C HIS A 206 -7.35 3.32 5.03
N ALA A 207 -8.63 3.10 4.71
CA ALA A 207 -9.08 2.98 3.32
C ALA A 207 -8.86 4.29 2.55
N ALA A 208 -9.15 5.44 3.17
CA ALA A 208 -8.88 6.76 2.59
C ALA A 208 -7.36 7.09 2.55
N GLY A 209 -6.54 6.54 3.45
CA GLY A 209 -5.09 6.67 3.41
C GLY A 209 -4.45 5.67 2.44
N PHE A 210 -4.23 4.43 2.88
CA PHE A 210 -3.53 3.40 2.11
C PHE A 210 -4.32 2.97 0.87
N GLY A 211 -5.65 2.77 1.01
CA GLY A 211 -6.50 2.35 -0.10
C GLY A 211 -6.41 3.32 -1.28
N LEU A 212 -6.59 4.61 -1.00
CA LEU A 212 -6.48 5.65 -2.04
C LEU A 212 -5.06 5.84 -2.55
N ALA A 213 -4.02 5.69 -1.69
CA ALA A 213 -2.63 5.80 -2.13
C ALA A 213 -2.32 4.81 -3.25
N ILE A 214 -2.72 3.55 -3.08
CA ILE A 214 -2.45 2.50 -4.06
C ILE A 214 -3.41 2.60 -5.26
N ALA A 215 -4.70 2.88 -5.06
CA ALA A 215 -5.64 3.06 -6.15
C ALA A 215 -5.25 4.25 -7.05
N ALA A 216 -4.92 5.40 -6.46
CA ALA A 216 -4.40 6.56 -7.20
C ALA A 216 -3.04 6.25 -7.85
N GLY A 217 -2.14 5.55 -7.14
CA GLY A 217 -0.86 5.08 -7.67
C GLY A 217 -1.01 4.15 -8.87
N THR A 218 -2.06 3.34 -8.92
CA THR A 218 -2.36 2.46 -10.06
C THR A 218 -2.70 3.27 -11.32
N TRP A 219 -3.38 4.40 -11.18
CA TRP A 219 -3.88 5.15 -12.33
C TRP A 219 -3.09 6.41 -12.66
N ILE A 220 -2.24 6.92 -11.76
CA ILE A 220 -1.54 8.20 -11.97
C ILE A 220 -0.63 8.19 -13.21
N THR A 221 0.08 7.09 -13.47
CA THR A 221 0.94 6.96 -14.65
C THR A 221 0.12 6.97 -15.94
N VAL A 222 -0.98 6.21 -15.98
CA VAL A 222 -1.91 6.17 -17.13
C VAL A 222 -2.56 7.53 -17.36
N TYR A 223 -2.93 8.22 -16.27
CA TYR A 223 -3.46 9.58 -16.30
C TYR A 223 -2.49 10.56 -16.95
N LEU A 224 -1.24 10.59 -16.48
CA LEU A 224 -0.21 11.47 -17.01
C LEU A 224 0.12 11.16 -18.48
N LEU A 225 0.15 9.88 -18.83
CA LEU A 225 0.38 9.44 -20.20
C LEU A 225 -0.76 9.87 -21.13
N ARG A 226 -2.03 9.64 -20.75
CA ARG A 226 -3.19 9.89 -21.64
C ARG A 226 -3.59 11.37 -21.69
N GLU A 227 -3.61 12.08 -20.55
CA GLU A 227 -4.07 13.47 -20.47
C GLU A 227 -3.01 14.48 -20.91
N PHE A 228 -1.72 14.14 -20.76
CA PHE A 228 -0.60 15.06 -21.07
C PHE A 228 0.33 14.52 -22.17
N SER A 229 0.02 13.37 -22.76
CA SER A 229 0.83 12.73 -23.82
C SER A 229 2.31 12.54 -23.43
N LEU A 230 2.58 12.27 -22.13
CA LEU A 230 3.94 12.09 -21.66
C LEU A 230 4.47 10.69 -22.03
N PRO A 231 5.77 10.56 -22.33
CA PRO A 231 6.41 9.26 -22.47
C PRO A 231 6.22 8.42 -21.19
N LEU A 232 6.05 7.09 -21.34
CA LEU A 232 5.73 6.18 -20.24
C LEU A 232 6.70 6.28 -19.05
N ALA A 233 8.01 6.36 -19.33
CA ALA A 233 9.03 6.49 -18.29
C ALA A 233 8.91 7.82 -17.52
N LEU A 234 8.64 8.93 -18.23
CA LEU A 234 8.45 10.24 -17.60
C LEU A 234 7.14 10.28 -16.79
N ALA A 235 6.06 9.69 -17.31
CA ALA A 235 4.78 9.58 -16.61
C ALA A 235 4.93 8.76 -15.32
N GLY A 236 5.66 7.65 -15.35
CA GLY A 236 5.98 6.83 -14.18
C GLY A 236 6.82 7.60 -13.15
N LEU A 237 7.87 8.30 -13.61
CA LEU A 237 8.73 9.12 -12.75
C LEU A 237 7.92 10.24 -12.06
N LEU A 238 7.16 11.01 -12.81
CA LEU A 238 6.35 12.10 -12.26
C LEU A 238 5.21 11.57 -11.38
N GLY A 239 4.56 10.47 -11.79
CA GLY A 239 3.50 9.82 -11.01
C GLY A 239 4.00 9.28 -9.67
N SER A 240 5.25 8.82 -9.59
CA SER A 240 5.86 8.35 -8.34
C SER A 240 5.94 9.43 -7.25
N SER A 241 5.93 10.71 -7.63
CA SER A 241 5.98 11.83 -6.68
C SER A 241 4.85 11.79 -5.65
N LEU A 242 3.65 11.32 -6.03
CA LEU A 242 2.53 11.08 -5.14
C LEU A 242 2.93 10.13 -4.00
N LEU A 243 3.50 8.97 -4.34
CA LEU A 243 3.86 7.94 -3.36
C LEU A 243 5.13 8.31 -2.58
N LEU A 244 6.10 8.97 -3.21
CA LEU A 244 7.30 9.45 -2.52
C LEU A 244 6.93 10.51 -1.46
N LEU A 245 6.03 11.42 -1.79
CA LEU A 245 5.56 12.40 -0.80
C LEU A 245 4.76 11.72 0.32
N ALA A 246 4.01 10.67 0.03
CA ALA A 246 3.33 9.89 1.06
C ALA A 246 4.32 9.24 2.06
N VAL A 247 5.52 8.82 1.62
CA VAL A 247 6.59 8.34 2.51
C VAL A 247 7.02 9.44 3.48
N VAL A 248 7.33 10.62 2.95
CA VAL A 248 7.75 11.78 3.75
C VAL A 248 6.62 12.22 4.71
N ALA A 249 5.39 12.25 4.20
CA ALA A 249 4.22 12.65 4.98
C ALA A 249 3.94 11.71 6.16
N ARG A 250 4.21 10.41 6.03
CA ARG A 250 4.10 9.46 7.16
C ARG A 250 5.04 9.82 8.30
N GLY A 251 6.29 10.18 7.98
CA GLY A 251 7.25 10.64 8.96
C GLY A 251 6.82 11.96 9.61
N LEU A 252 6.32 12.90 8.80
CA LEU A 252 5.81 14.19 9.27
C LEU A 252 4.60 14.00 10.21
N GLY A 253 3.62 13.19 9.84
CA GLY A 253 2.46 12.91 10.69
C GLY A 253 2.84 12.29 12.04
N GLY A 254 3.74 11.31 12.04
CA GLY A 254 4.28 10.73 13.27
C GLY A 254 5.01 11.77 14.16
N LEU A 255 5.76 12.70 13.54
CA LEU A 255 6.46 13.76 14.25
C LEU A 255 5.50 14.80 14.85
N LEU A 256 4.43 15.16 14.14
CA LEU A 256 3.41 16.09 14.63
C LEU A 256 2.71 15.56 15.88
N LEU A 257 2.39 14.25 15.89
CA LEU A 257 1.82 13.56 17.05
C LEU A 257 2.83 13.44 18.20
N ALA A 258 4.04 12.97 17.93
CA ALA A 258 5.07 12.77 18.95
C ALA A 258 5.51 14.06 19.66
N ARG A 259 5.37 15.21 18.99
CA ARG A 259 5.64 16.54 19.56
C ARG A 259 4.38 17.24 20.08
N GLU A 260 3.25 16.54 20.14
CA GLU A 260 1.95 17.07 20.58
C GLU A 260 1.53 18.38 19.87
N ARG A 261 2.03 18.56 18.63
CA ARG A 261 1.76 19.75 17.81
C ARG A 261 0.32 19.76 17.29
N MET A 262 -0.25 18.58 17.05
CA MET A 262 -1.62 18.42 16.57
C MET A 262 -2.23 17.15 17.17
N PRO A 263 -3.49 17.17 17.60
CA PRO A 263 -4.19 15.95 18.02
C PRO A 263 -4.44 15.02 16.83
N SER A 264 -4.56 13.73 17.10
CA SER A 264 -4.69 12.67 16.07
C SER A 264 -5.83 12.96 15.08
N ARG A 265 -6.98 13.43 15.58
CA ARG A 265 -8.13 13.82 14.76
C ARG A 265 -7.85 15.01 13.83
N ALA A 266 -7.09 16.01 14.29
CA ALA A 266 -6.73 17.15 13.45
C ALA A 266 -5.77 16.77 12.33
N VAL A 267 -4.84 15.83 12.59
CA VAL A 267 -3.96 15.26 11.57
C VAL A 267 -4.77 14.51 10.50
N MET A 268 -5.76 13.69 10.90
CA MET A 268 -6.64 13.00 9.96
C MET A 268 -7.45 13.98 9.11
N ARG A 269 -8.07 14.99 9.72
CA ARG A 269 -8.84 16.04 9.00
C ARG A 269 -7.99 16.80 8.00
N ALA A 270 -6.81 17.25 8.42
CA ALA A 270 -5.88 17.95 7.51
C ALA A 270 -5.47 17.07 6.33
N ALA A 271 -5.30 15.77 6.58
CA ALA A 271 -4.98 14.78 5.57
C ALA A 271 -6.12 14.61 4.55
N ASP A 272 -7.35 14.39 5.03
CA ASP A 272 -8.51 14.21 4.16
C ASP A 272 -8.81 15.48 3.34
N VAL A 273 -8.67 16.67 3.95
CA VAL A 273 -8.80 17.96 3.24
C VAL A 273 -7.73 18.09 2.15
N ALA A 274 -6.49 17.70 2.42
CA ALA A 274 -5.42 17.71 1.41
C ALA A 274 -5.73 16.78 0.24
N VAL A 275 -6.29 15.57 0.49
CA VAL A 275 -6.73 14.65 -0.57
C VAL A 275 -7.85 15.30 -1.40
N VAL A 276 -8.89 15.83 -0.76
CA VAL A 276 -10.02 16.47 -1.47
C VAL A 276 -9.53 17.64 -2.32
N ALA A 277 -8.67 18.52 -1.78
CA ALA A 277 -8.10 19.64 -2.53
C ALA A 277 -7.22 19.17 -3.70
N GLY A 278 -6.38 18.15 -3.48
CA GLY A 278 -5.53 17.58 -4.52
C GLY A 278 -6.34 16.96 -5.65
N VAL A 279 -7.39 16.24 -5.31
CA VAL A 279 -8.33 15.65 -6.28
C VAL A 279 -9.06 16.71 -7.08
N ALA A 280 -9.49 17.79 -6.43
CA ALA A 280 -10.13 18.91 -7.14
C ALA A 280 -9.21 19.47 -8.24
N LEU A 281 -7.89 19.60 -7.96
CA LEU A 281 -6.92 20.02 -8.97
C LEU A 281 -6.73 18.98 -10.10
N LEU A 282 -6.69 17.67 -9.74
CA LEU A 282 -6.56 16.59 -10.72
C LEU A 282 -7.79 16.47 -11.65
N ALA A 283 -8.97 16.75 -11.13
CA ALA A 283 -10.24 16.64 -11.84
C ALA A 283 -10.57 17.87 -12.71
N LEU A 284 -9.87 19.01 -12.55
CA LEU A 284 -10.14 20.24 -13.32
C LEU A 284 -10.00 19.99 -14.84
N PRO A 285 -10.96 20.41 -15.68
CA PRO A 285 -10.81 20.32 -17.12
C PRO A 285 -9.73 21.29 -17.63
N GLY A 286 -8.97 20.89 -18.65
CA GLY A 286 -7.97 21.75 -19.29
C GLY A 286 -6.79 22.19 -18.40
N ARG A 287 -6.57 21.54 -17.25
CA ARG A 287 -5.50 21.88 -16.31
C ARG A 287 -4.11 21.74 -16.93
N PRO A 288 -3.18 22.67 -16.64
CA PRO A 288 -1.77 22.50 -16.97
C PRO A 288 -1.14 21.36 -16.17
N LEU A 289 -0.07 20.74 -16.71
CA LEU A 289 0.68 19.65 -16.04
C LEU A 289 1.13 20.05 -14.63
N ALA A 290 1.60 21.26 -14.41
CA ALA A 290 2.03 21.74 -13.10
C ALA A 290 0.90 21.71 -12.06
N VAL A 291 -0.34 22.02 -12.44
CA VAL A 291 -1.51 21.94 -11.56
C VAL A 291 -1.84 20.50 -11.24
N ALA A 292 -1.79 19.61 -12.22
CA ALA A 292 -2.00 18.17 -12.00
C ALA A 292 -0.94 17.58 -11.07
N LEU A 293 0.33 17.93 -11.23
CA LEU A 293 1.41 17.50 -10.31
C LEU A 293 1.22 18.08 -8.91
N GLY A 294 0.82 19.34 -8.77
CA GLY A 294 0.45 19.93 -7.50
C GLY A 294 -0.70 19.19 -6.83
N GLY A 295 -1.72 18.78 -7.59
CA GLY A 295 -2.80 17.93 -7.12
C GLY A 295 -2.30 16.55 -6.65
N ALA A 296 -1.44 15.89 -7.42
CA ALA A 296 -0.84 14.62 -7.06
C ALA A 296 -0.01 14.71 -5.76
N LEU A 297 0.75 15.78 -5.58
CA LEU A 297 1.50 16.02 -4.35
C LEU A 297 0.59 16.24 -3.14
N LEU A 298 -0.52 16.98 -3.29
CA LEU A 298 -1.50 17.14 -2.21
C LEU A 298 -2.17 15.80 -1.84
N VAL A 299 -2.52 14.98 -2.83
CA VAL A 299 -3.00 13.62 -2.58
C VAL A 299 -1.95 12.81 -1.83
N GLY A 300 -0.68 12.83 -2.29
CA GLY A 300 0.43 12.14 -1.63
C GLY A 300 0.61 12.56 -0.18
N LEU A 301 0.56 13.87 0.10
CA LEU A 301 0.61 14.40 1.46
C LEU A 301 -0.55 13.86 2.30
N GLY A 302 -1.78 13.94 1.78
CA GLY A 302 -2.98 13.54 2.50
C GLY A 302 -3.04 12.04 2.79
N VAL A 303 -2.69 11.17 1.85
CA VAL A 303 -2.72 9.71 2.08
C VAL A 303 -1.59 9.23 3.00
N GLY A 304 -0.48 9.98 3.12
CA GLY A 304 0.64 9.62 3.99
C GLY A 304 0.46 10.08 5.43
N LEU A 305 0.04 11.32 5.61
CA LEU A 305 0.04 12.04 6.88
C LEU A 305 -0.68 11.31 8.03
N PRO A 306 -1.88 10.67 7.83
CA PRO A 306 -2.69 10.17 8.94
C PRO A 306 -2.23 8.79 9.44
N TYR A 307 -1.23 8.17 8.85
CA TYR A 307 -0.86 6.77 9.10
C TYR A 307 -0.72 6.45 10.61
N SER A 308 0.11 7.20 11.34
CA SER A 308 0.32 6.98 12.77
C SER A 308 -0.93 7.28 13.58
N ALA A 309 -1.64 8.38 13.25
CA ALA A 309 -2.88 8.76 13.91
C ALA A 309 -3.95 7.66 13.83
N VAL A 310 -4.12 7.06 12.66
CA VAL A 310 -5.10 5.98 12.41
C VAL A 310 -4.77 4.74 13.24
N PHE A 311 -3.51 4.25 13.19
CA PHE A 311 -3.12 3.03 13.89
C PHE A 311 -3.08 3.19 15.41
N ASN A 312 -2.68 4.36 15.92
CA ASN A 312 -2.72 4.67 17.34
C ASN A 312 -4.16 4.78 17.85
N THR A 313 -5.03 5.50 17.13
CA THR A 313 -6.46 5.59 17.48
C THR A 313 -7.13 4.23 17.47
N ALA A 314 -6.83 3.38 16.47
CA ALA A 314 -7.31 2.00 16.45
C ALA A 314 -6.86 1.21 17.69
N ALA A 315 -5.59 1.27 18.03
CA ALA A 315 -5.03 0.58 19.20
C ALA A 315 -5.65 1.08 20.52
N ALA A 316 -5.81 2.40 20.68
CA ALA A 316 -6.43 3.02 21.84
C ALA A 316 -7.92 2.66 21.98
N SER A 317 -8.61 2.46 20.84
CA SER A 317 -10.05 2.10 20.82
C SER A 317 -10.33 0.70 21.38
N LEU A 318 -9.35 -0.18 21.43
CA LEU A 318 -9.50 -1.54 21.94
C LEU A 318 -8.25 -1.96 22.73
N ARG A 319 -8.06 -1.40 23.93
CA ARG A 319 -6.87 -1.60 24.77
C ARG A 319 -6.63 -3.07 25.12
N GLY A 320 -7.68 -3.89 25.26
CA GLY A 320 -7.56 -5.34 25.52
C GLY A 320 -7.04 -6.16 24.34
N ALA A 321 -7.12 -5.61 23.11
CA ALA A 321 -6.71 -6.27 21.87
C ALA A 321 -6.19 -5.28 20.81
N PRO A 322 -5.18 -4.43 21.10
CA PRO A 322 -4.75 -3.36 20.21
C PRO A 322 -4.29 -3.85 18.84
N GLY A 323 -3.62 -5.01 18.80
CA GLY A 323 -3.20 -5.63 17.54
C GLY A 323 -4.36 -6.09 16.66
N ALA A 324 -5.48 -6.51 17.25
CA ALA A 324 -6.68 -6.86 16.49
C ALA A 324 -7.36 -5.60 15.89
N ALA A 325 -7.41 -4.51 16.63
CA ALA A 325 -7.92 -3.23 16.15
C ALA A 325 -7.08 -2.67 15.00
N GLN A 326 -5.76 -2.69 15.11
CA GLN A 326 -4.84 -2.32 14.04
C GLN A 326 -4.96 -3.24 12.82
N GLY A 327 -5.20 -4.55 13.06
CA GLY A 327 -5.45 -5.52 12.00
C GLY A 327 -6.73 -5.21 11.22
N LEU A 328 -7.81 -4.81 11.89
CA LEU A 328 -9.04 -4.37 11.21
C LEU A 328 -8.81 -3.10 10.39
N ALA A 329 -8.06 -2.14 10.92
CA ALA A 329 -7.68 -0.95 10.17
C ALA A 329 -6.89 -1.31 8.90
N ALA A 330 -5.92 -2.24 9.00
CA ALA A 330 -5.16 -2.72 7.85
C ALA A 330 -6.05 -3.40 6.79
N VAL A 331 -7.01 -4.21 7.21
CA VAL A 331 -8.00 -4.83 6.30
C VAL A 331 -8.80 -3.77 5.55
N GLY A 332 -9.24 -2.69 6.22
CA GLY A 332 -9.94 -1.58 5.57
C GLY A 332 -9.12 -0.92 4.46
N GLY A 333 -7.85 -0.65 4.73
CA GLY A 333 -6.93 -0.12 3.72
C GLY A 333 -6.81 -1.03 2.50
N THR A 334 -6.65 -2.32 2.74
CA THR A 334 -6.55 -3.33 1.67
C THR A 334 -7.85 -3.47 0.87
N ALA A 335 -9.02 -3.43 1.53
CA ALA A 335 -10.32 -3.44 0.87
C ALA A 335 -10.51 -2.18 0.00
N GLY A 336 -10.02 -1.02 0.47
CA GLY A 336 -9.99 0.22 -0.30
C GLY A 336 -9.27 0.09 -1.63
N VAL A 337 -8.12 -0.62 -1.67
CA VAL A 337 -7.40 -0.90 -2.92
C VAL A 337 -8.19 -1.86 -3.80
N MET A 338 -8.65 -2.97 -3.20
CA MET A 338 -9.35 -4.05 -3.91
C MET A 338 -10.57 -3.54 -4.69
N ILE A 339 -11.28 -2.55 -4.13
CA ILE A 339 -12.46 -1.94 -4.74
C ILE A 339 -12.06 -0.70 -5.56
N GLY A 340 -11.15 0.13 -5.02
CA GLY A 340 -10.83 1.44 -5.58
C GLY A 340 -10.17 1.38 -6.94
N ALA A 341 -9.23 0.46 -7.16
CA ALA A 341 -8.51 0.38 -8.43
C ALA A 341 -9.42 0.02 -9.62
N PRO A 342 -10.29 -1.01 -9.56
CA PRO A 342 -11.23 -1.30 -10.66
C PRO A 342 -12.35 -0.26 -10.75
N ALA A 343 -12.80 0.34 -9.62
CA ALA A 343 -13.80 1.41 -9.65
C ALA A 343 -13.27 2.65 -10.38
N MET A 344 -12.01 3.04 -10.15
CA MET A 344 -11.36 4.10 -10.93
C MET A 344 -11.25 3.69 -12.40
N GLY A 345 -10.86 2.45 -12.71
CA GLY A 345 -10.79 1.96 -14.09
C GLY A 345 -12.13 2.05 -14.81
N TYR A 346 -13.21 1.61 -14.17
CA TYR A 346 -14.56 1.73 -14.71
C TYR A 346 -14.96 3.21 -14.94
N ALA A 347 -14.65 4.09 -13.99
CA ALA A 347 -14.93 5.52 -14.14
C ALA A 347 -14.10 6.16 -15.27
N VAL A 348 -12.82 5.80 -15.40
CA VAL A 348 -11.98 6.25 -16.53
C VAL A 348 -12.58 5.84 -17.86
N GLN A 349 -13.00 4.59 -17.98
CA GLN A 349 -13.54 4.00 -19.19
C GLN A 349 -14.87 4.65 -19.62
N THR A 350 -15.75 4.97 -18.66
CA THR A 350 -17.13 5.41 -18.93
C THR A 350 -17.29 6.92 -18.94
N LEU A 351 -16.58 7.62 -18.06
CA LEU A 351 -16.76 9.04 -17.79
C LEU A 351 -15.46 9.85 -17.88
N GLY A 352 -14.30 9.17 -17.94
CA GLY A 352 -12.99 9.82 -17.98
C GLY A 352 -12.35 10.04 -16.61
N PHE A 353 -11.14 10.60 -16.65
CA PHE A 353 -10.33 10.76 -15.43
C PHE A 353 -10.92 11.70 -14.37
N TRP A 354 -11.72 12.70 -14.77
CA TRP A 354 -12.37 13.59 -13.81
C TRP A 354 -13.29 12.82 -12.86
N ALA A 355 -14.03 11.83 -13.36
CA ALA A 355 -14.90 10.99 -12.54
C ALA A 355 -14.09 10.02 -11.66
N ALA A 356 -13.02 9.44 -12.19
CA ALA A 356 -12.13 8.57 -11.41
C ALA A 356 -11.49 9.32 -10.22
N TRP A 357 -11.00 10.53 -10.43
CA TRP A 357 -10.49 11.36 -9.34
C TRP A 357 -11.59 11.78 -8.37
N SER A 358 -12.80 12.06 -8.85
CA SER A 358 -13.93 12.40 -7.98
C SER A 358 -14.31 11.25 -7.04
N LEU A 359 -14.18 9.98 -7.45
CA LEU A 359 -14.35 8.82 -6.55
C LEU A 359 -13.34 8.83 -5.40
N VAL A 360 -12.08 9.16 -5.69
CA VAL A 360 -11.03 9.31 -4.67
C VAL A 360 -11.42 10.42 -3.68
N GLY A 361 -11.87 11.58 -4.19
CA GLY A 361 -12.33 12.69 -3.37
C GLY A 361 -13.56 12.36 -2.53
N ALA A 362 -14.50 11.60 -3.08
CA ALA A 362 -15.70 11.19 -2.36
C ALA A 362 -15.37 10.31 -1.15
N LEU A 363 -14.48 9.32 -1.31
CA LEU A 363 -14.03 8.49 -0.18
C LEU A 363 -13.29 9.32 0.88
N ALA A 364 -12.43 10.24 0.47
CA ALA A 364 -11.74 11.15 1.40
C ALA A 364 -12.73 12.08 2.13
N ALA A 365 -13.78 12.56 1.45
CA ALA A 365 -14.84 13.36 2.09
C ALA A 365 -15.66 12.55 3.10
N VAL A 366 -15.97 11.28 2.81
CA VAL A 366 -16.63 10.38 3.75
C VAL A 366 -15.73 10.10 4.96
N ALA A 367 -14.42 9.89 4.74
CA ALA A 367 -13.47 9.72 5.82
C ALA A 367 -13.36 10.99 6.68
N LEU A 368 -13.29 12.16 6.06
CA LEU A 368 -13.32 13.45 6.75
C LEU A 368 -14.58 13.58 7.63
N ALA A 369 -15.77 13.28 7.09
CA ALA A 369 -17.02 13.29 7.84
C ALA A 369 -16.98 12.31 9.03
N ALA A 370 -16.39 11.13 8.87
CA ALA A 370 -16.24 10.14 9.93
C ALA A 370 -15.39 10.66 11.10
N THR A 371 -14.45 11.58 10.87
CA THR A 371 -13.64 12.18 11.96
C THR A 371 -14.47 12.98 12.96
N PHE A 372 -15.68 13.42 12.61
CA PHE A 372 -16.53 14.19 13.53
C PHE A 372 -17.24 13.31 14.57
N VAL A 373 -17.38 12.01 14.28
CA VAL A 373 -17.98 11.01 15.19
C VAL A 373 -16.94 10.05 15.78
N MET A 374 -15.74 10.01 15.20
CA MET A 374 -14.63 9.20 15.70
C MET A 374 -14.09 9.77 17.03
N ARG A 375 -13.87 8.91 18.00
CA ARG A 375 -13.10 9.26 19.21
C ARG A 375 -11.62 9.25 18.91
N SER A 376 -10.93 10.31 19.28
CA SER A 376 -9.48 10.43 19.04
C SER A 376 -8.66 9.60 20.02
N GLU A 377 -7.37 9.40 19.72
CA GLU A 377 -6.42 8.71 20.61
C GLU A 377 -6.39 9.38 22.00
N GLU A 378 -6.38 10.72 22.03
CA GLU A 378 -6.29 11.52 23.24
C GLU A 378 -7.57 11.44 24.10
N GLU A 379 -8.74 11.26 23.47
CA GLU A 379 -10.02 11.07 24.18
C GLU A 379 -10.18 9.65 24.72
N LEU A 380 -9.39 8.71 24.22
CA LEU A 380 -9.39 7.30 24.62
C LEU A 380 -8.26 7.01 25.62
N ALA A 381 -7.24 7.89 25.74
CA ALA A 381 -6.14 7.77 26.67
C ALA A 381 -6.61 7.98 28.09
#